data_833075d46562b97f50b10e8ff38eda19
#
_entry.id   833075d46562b97f50b10e8ff38eda19
#
_cell.length_a   1.000
_cell.length_b   1.000
_cell.length_c   1.000
_cell.angle_alpha   90.00
_cell.angle_beta   90.00
_cell.angle_gamma   90.00
#
_symmetry.space_group_name_H-M   'P 1'
#
loop_
_entity.id
_entity.type
_entity.pdbx_description
1 polymer ?
#
loop_
_entity_poly.entity_id
_entity_poly.type
_entity_poly.pdbx_seq_one_letter_code
_entity_poly.pdbx_strand_id
1 'polypeptide(L)'
;MAVFFSFVSTGAYWMGKPVPVIPISHSLSALPAYAFYSVVRIGIAYLLSLTFAVTYGYTAAYNPRIEAWMVAVLDILQSIPVLSFLPPVVLAMVALVPGHQMGIELGVILLIFTGQVWNLAFSFYSSLKSIPREMLEASRIYRYSAWQRFWQLEMPYAAIGLVWNSIVSVAGGWFALMACEMFTMGARNFQLPGLGSYLQTAADSGDERALVAGFAVVILIVVATDQLVWRPLIAWSDKFKFEQVESADRVTSPILTLLHRSTLLTTLPGQLWARLEEPLYRRLARKRESHLVHPLDEVATKSSASPALWTIAIVLLTVAGWGALQAALMLRTVTWPQFLLLLEGAGATFLRVNASLLISALWTIPVGVAIGFNPRLARFIQPVAQVLASVPATAFFPILLIGLVKIGGGLGVGSIALMLLGTQWYILFNVIAGAMSI
;
A
#
# COMPACT_ATOMS: atom_id res chain seq x y z
N MET A 1 9.56 -21.39 -16.79
CA MET A 1 11.03 -21.53 -16.70
C MET A 1 11.70 -20.18 -16.44
N ALA A 2 11.55 -19.13 -17.30
CA ALA A 2 12.19 -17.84 -17.08
C ALA A 2 11.83 -17.18 -15.74
N VAL A 3 10.55 -17.15 -15.35
CA VAL A 3 10.08 -16.60 -14.07
C VAL A 3 10.68 -17.36 -12.88
N PHE A 4 10.70 -18.69 -12.93
CA PHE A 4 11.32 -19.52 -11.88
C PHE A 4 12.82 -19.23 -11.75
N PHE A 5 13.54 -19.16 -12.87
CA PHE A 5 14.95 -18.81 -12.87
C PHE A 5 15.20 -17.43 -12.28
N SER A 6 14.33 -16.44 -12.60
CA SER A 6 14.41 -15.09 -12.03
C SER A 6 14.19 -15.09 -10.52
N PHE A 7 13.26 -15.90 -9.98
CA PHE A 7 13.09 -16.03 -8.53
C PHE A 7 14.30 -16.67 -7.84
N VAL A 8 14.87 -17.72 -8.43
CA VAL A 8 16.06 -18.37 -7.89
C VAL A 8 17.27 -17.43 -7.90
N SER A 9 17.47 -16.69 -9.00
CA SER A 9 18.57 -15.70 -9.09
C SER A 9 18.40 -14.55 -8.11
N THR A 10 17.17 -14.09 -7.90
CA THR A 10 16.84 -13.05 -6.90
C THR A 10 17.13 -13.54 -5.48
N GLY A 11 16.71 -14.76 -5.16
CA GLY A 11 17.01 -15.37 -3.86
C GLY A 11 18.51 -15.52 -3.60
N ALA A 12 19.27 -15.96 -4.61
CA ALA A 12 20.73 -16.06 -4.53
C ALA A 12 21.40 -14.69 -4.34
N TYR A 13 20.90 -13.64 -5.02
CA TYR A 13 21.37 -12.28 -4.84
C TYR A 13 21.11 -11.75 -3.41
N TRP A 14 19.94 -12.00 -2.84
CA TRP A 14 19.59 -11.57 -1.49
C TRP A 14 20.43 -12.25 -0.40
N MET A 15 20.85 -13.48 -0.63
CA MET A 15 21.72 -14.24 0.29
C MET A 15 23.20 -13.89 0.12
N GLY A 16 23.57 -13.12 -0.90
CA GLY A 16 24.94 -12.68 -1.17
C GLY A 16 25.48 -11.73 -0.09
N LYS A 17 26.81 -11.55 -0.08
CA LYS A 17 27.46 -10.55 0.77
C LYS A 17 27.06 -9.14 0.33
N PRO A 18 26.87 -8.19 1.26
CA PRO A 18 26.59 -6.81 0.91
C PRO A 18 27.77 -6.23 0.12
N VAL A 19 27.47 -5.76 -1.08
CA VAL A 19 28.46 -5.05 -1.90
C VAL A 19 28.42 -3.58 -1.48
N PRO A 20 29.55 -2.97 -1.09
CA PRO A 20 29.58 -1.59 -0.60
C PRO A 20 29.01 -0.56 -1.56
N VAL A 21 29.14 -0.80 -2.86
CA VAL A 21 28.54 -0.02 -3.94
C VAL A 21 28.14 -1.01 -5.04
N ILE A 22 26.83 -1.13 -5.28
CA ILE A 22 26.33 -1.92 -6.39
C ILE A 22 26.35 -1.02 -7.63
N PRO A 23 27.11 -1.36 -8.67
CA PRO A 23 27.09 -0.58 -9.90
C PRO A 23 25.72 -0.72 -10.57
N ILE A 24 24.95 0.36 -10.60
CA ILE A 24 23.66 0.39 -11.30
C ILE A 24 23.93 0.69 -12.77
N SER A 25 23.59 -0.25 -13.64
CA SER A 25 23.72 -0.08 -15.08
C SER A 25 22.47 0.62 -15.64
N HIS A 26 22.67 1.65 -16.47
CA HIS A 26 21.59 2.30 -17.22
C HIS A 26 21.41 1.70 -18.63
N SER A 27 21.99 0.53 -18.91
CA SER A 27 21.79 -0.17 -20.17
C SER A 27 20.35 -0.67 -20.33
N LEU A 28 19.80 -0.65 -21.55
CA LEU A 28 18.45 -1.16 -21.83
C LEU A 28 18.29 -2.65 -21.51
N SER A 29 19.39 -3.41 -21.59
CA SER A 29 19.39 -4.85 -21.27
C SER A 29 19.19 -5.13 -19.76
N ALA A 30 19.47 -4.17 -18.88
CA ALA A 30 19.27 -4.32 -17.43
C ALA A 30 17.80 -4.11 -17.02
N LEU A 31 17.01 -3.40 -17.82
CA LEU A 31 15.62 -3.03 -17.50
C LEU A 31 14.73 -4.21 -17.11
N PRO A 32 14.71 -5.36 -17.83
CA PRO A 32 13.85 -6.48 -17.47
C PRO A 32 14.16 -7.04 -16.07
N ALA A 33 15.45 -7.14 -15.72
CA ALA A 33 15.87 -7.63 -14.41
C ALA A 33 15.48 -6.63 -13.29
N TYR A 34 15.71 -5.33 -13.50
CA TYR A 34 15.38 -4.29 -12.54
C TYR A 34 13.87 -4.15 -12.36
N ALA A 35 13.10 -4.25 -13.43
CA ALA A 35 11.66 -4.31 -13.40
C ALA A 35 11.17 -5.49 -12.53
N PHE A 36 11.76 -6.66 -12.71
CA PHE A 36 11.42 -7.85 -11.94
C PHE A 36 11.72 -7.66 -10.45
N TYR A 37 12.90 -7.12 -10.08
CA TYR A 37 13.24 -6.87 -8.68
C TYR A 37 12.27 -5.88 -8.02
N SER A 38 11.94 -4.78 -8.68
CA SER A 38 10.97 -3.81 -8.18
C SER A 38 9.58 -4.41 -7.99
N VAL A 39 9.09 -5.22 -8.96
CA VAL A 39 7.78 -5.90 -8.87
C VAL A 39 7.75 -6.93 -7.75
N VAL A 40 8.83 -7.67 -7.55
CA VAL A 40 8.93 -8.65 -6.45
C VAL A 40 8.89 -7.96 -5.08
N ARG A 41 9.64 -6.87 -4.89
CA ARG A 41 9.64 -6.10 -3.63
C ARG A 41 8.25 -5.58 -3.29
N ILE A 42 7.59 -4.92 -4.24
CA ILE A 42 6.25 -4.37 -4.02
C ILE A 42 5.21 -5.47 -3.78
N GLY A 43 5.34 -6.60 -4.47
CA GLY A 43 4.47 -7.76 -4.31
C GLY A 43 4.59 -8.40 -2.92
N ILE A 44 5.80 -8.60 -2.42
CA ILE A 44 6.04 -9.14 -1.07
C ILE A 44 5.52 -8.16 -0.01
N ALA A 45 5.82 -6.86 -0.15
CA ALA A 45 5.33 -5.83 0.75
C ALA A 45 3.80 -5.78 0.78
N TYR A 46 3.14 -5.93 -0.38
CA TYR A 46 1.69 -5.96 -0.49
C TYR A 46 1.08 -7.18 0.21
N LEU A 47 1.64 -8.38 0.02
CA LEU A 47 1.16 -9.58 0.69
C LEU A 47 1.30 -9.48 2.22
N LEU A 48 2.40 -8.93 2.71
CA LEU A 48 2.60 -8.64 4.13
C LEU A 48 1.56 -7.62 4.63
N SER A 49 1.32 -6.55 3.85
CA SER A 49 0.33 -5.50 4.18
C SER A 49 -1.09 -6.05 4.24
N LEU A 50 -1.46 -6.88 3.28
CA LEU A 50 -2.78 -7.52 3.25
C LEU A 50 -2.98 -8.47 4.44
N THR A 51 -1.97 -9.30 4.73
CA THR A 51 -2.02 -10.22 5.87
C THR A 51 -2.14 -9.48 7.19
N PHE A 52 -1.35 -8.42 7.36
CA PHE A 52 -1.43 -7.56 8.54
C PHE A 52 -2.79 -6.87 8.63
N ALA A 53 -3.28 -6.28 7.54
CA ALA A 53 -4.54 -5.56 7.50
C ALA A 53 -5.73 -6.43 7.89
N VAL A 54 -5.78 -7.65 7.38
CA VAL A 54 -6.84 -8.62 7.72
C VAL A 54 -6.75 -9.03 9.20
N THR A 55 -5.57 -9.39 9.69
CA THR A 55 -5.40 -9.83 11.08
C THR A 55 -5.63 -8.69 12.07
N TYR A 56 -5.08 -7.52 11.79
CA TYR A 56 -5.22 -6.33 12.64
C TYR A 56 -6.66 -5.80 12.63
N GLY A 57 -7.24 -5.60 11.44
CA GLY A 57 -8.61 -5.11 11.28
C GLY A 57 -9.64 -6.06 11.90
N TYR A 58 -9.46 -7.38 11.75
CA TYR A 58 -10.29 -8.38 12.41
C TYR A 58 -10.20 -8.27 13.94
N THR A 59 -8.98 -8.17 14.46
CA THR A 59 -8.75 -8.07 15.90
C THR A 59 -9.35 -6.78 16.48
N ALA A 60 -9.18 -5.66 15.79
CA ALA A 60 -9.76 -4.38 16.18
C ALA A 60 -11.30 -4.42 16.15
N ALA A 61 -11.90 -4.97 15.09
CA ALA A 61 -13.35 -5.00 14.91
C ALA A 61 -14.09 -5.82 15.98
N TYR A 62 -13.47 -6.92 16.44
CA TYR A 62 -14.09 -7.87 17.36
C TYR A 62 -13.62 -7.79 18.83
N ASN A 63 -12.74 -6.84 19.17
CA ASN A 63 -12.27 -6.63 20.53
C ASN A 63 -12.55 -5.20 21.02
N PRO A 64 -13.75 -4.90 21.53
CA PRO A 64 -14.14 -3.55 21.94
C PRO A 64 -13.21 -2.88 22.95
N ARG A 65 -12.45 -3.69 23.74
CA ARG A 65 -11.52 -3.16 24.76
C ARG A 65 -10.28 -2.51 24.20
N ILE A 66 -9.79 -3.04 23.05
CA ILE A 66 -8.56 -2.59 22.42
C ILE A 66 -8.84 -1.85 21.12
N GLU A 67 -10.08 -1.85 20.65
CA GLU A 67 -10.53 -1.23 19.40
C GLU A 67 -10.06 0.24 19.30
N ALA A 68 -10.45 1.06 20.28
CA ALA A 68 -10.11 2.47 20.29
C ALA A 68 -8.59 2.70 20.28
N TRP A 69 -7.84 1.87 20.99
CA TRP A 69 -6.38 1.88 21.02
C TRP A 69 -5.78 1.49 19.67
N MET A 70 -6.28 0.42 19.07
CA MET A 70 -5.79 -0.04 17.78
C MET A 70 -6.08 0.97 16.67
N VAL A 71 -7.28 1.54 16.66
CA VAL A 71 -7.62 2.59 15.69
C VAL A 71 -6.73 3.83 15.88
N ALA A 72 -6.53 4.29 17.12
CA ALA A 72 -5.66 5.42 17.42
C ALA A 72 -4.19 5.17 17.00
N VAL A 73 -3.69 3.95 17.19
CA VAL A 73 -2.34 3.57 16.74
C VAL A 73 -2.23 3.62 15.21
N LEU A 74 -3.23 3.12 14.48
CA LEU A 74 -3.27 3.25 13.03
C LEU A 74 -3.26 4.71 12.59
N ASP A 75 -4.08 5.57 13.22
CA ASP A 75 -4.17 7.00 12.89
C ASP A 75 -2.83 7.73 13.11
N ILE A 76 -2.15 7.42 14.21
CA ILE A 76 -0.84 8.01 14.50
C ILE A 76 0.20 7.52 13.49
N LEU A 77 0.29 6.21 13.25
CA LEU A 77 1.33 5.63 12.41
C LEU A 77 1.16 6.03 10.94
N GLN A 78 -0.07 6.11 10.42
CA GLN A 78 -0.30 6.59 9.05
C GLN A 78 0.06 8.07 8.86
N SER A 79 0.01 8.88 9.93
CA SER A 79 0.32 10.31 9.88
C SER A 79 1.82 10.58 9.76
N ILE A 80 2.66 9.59 10.08
CA ILE A 80 4.12 9.73 10.00
C ILE A 80 4.56 9.45 8.55
N PRO A 81 5.29 10.39 7.90
CA PRO A 81 5.77 10.17 6.55
C PRO A 81 6.65 8.93 6.43
N VAL A 82 6.35 8.04 5.48
CA VAL A 82 7.08 6.78 5.27
C VAL A 82 8.58 6.99 5.14
N LEU A 83 8.99 8.01 4.39
CA LEU A 83 10.41 8.31 4.15
C LEU A 83 11.16 8.77 5.41
N SER A 84 10.46 9.23 6.45
CA SER A 84 11.09 9.55 7.74
C SER A 84 11.60 8.32 8.49
N PHE A 85 10.98 7.16 8.25
CA PHE A 85 11.43 5.88 8.80
C PHE A 85 12.59 5.24 8.02
N LEU A 86 12.92 5.74 6.84
CA LEU A 86 13.85 5.09 5.92
C LEU A 86 15.24 4.89 6.55
N PRO A 87 15.93 5.91 7.10
CA PRO A 87 17.26 5.72 7.68
C PRO A 87 17.26 4.74 8.86
N PRO A 88 16.40 4.89 9.89
CA PRO A 88 16.45 4.00 11.05
C PRO A 88 16.02 2.57 10.71
N VAL A 89 15.07 2.37 9.82
CA VAL A 89 14.60 1.02 9.43
C VAL A 89 15.68 0.28 8.65
N VAL A 90 16.30 0.92 7.66
CA VAL A 90 17.38 0.29 6.88
C VAL A 90 18.57 -0.06 7.80
N LEU A 91 18.97 0.85 8.68
CA LEU A 91 20.07 0.58 9.62
C LEU A 91 19.73 -0.56 10.60
N ALA A 92 18.49 -0.61 11.11
CA ALA A 92 18.04 -1.68 11.99
C ALA A 92 18.04 -3.04 11.28
N MET A 93 17.55 -3.11 10.05
CA MET A 93 17.52 -4.36 9.28
C MET A 93 18.91 -4.83 8.87
N VAL A 94 19.81 -3.92 8.51
CA VAL A 94 21.23 -4.26 8.26
C VAL A 94 21.92 -4.76 9.54
N ALA A 95 21.56 -4.23 10.70
CA ALA A 95 22.09 -4.69 11.99
C ALA A 95 21.52 -6.07 12.39
N LEU A 96 20.26 -6.36 12.04
CA LEU A 96 19.63 -7.67 12.30
C LEU A 96 20.16 -8.80 11.42
N VAL A 97 20.53 -8.48 10.17
CA VAL A 97 21.04 -9.45 9.20
C VAL A 97 22.43 -9.01 8.71
N PRO A 98 23.44 -9.07 9.58
CA PRO A 98 24.77 -8.57 9.23
C PRO A 98 25.43 -9.46 8.18
N GLY A 99 26.12 -8.82 7.24
CA GLY A 99 26.88 -9.55 6.22
C GLY A 99 26.08 -10.09 5.04
N HIS A 100 24.79 -9.77 4.92
CA HIS A 100 23.95 -10.18 3.79
C HIS A 100 23.21 -8.98 3.18
N GLN A 101 23.03 -9.01 1.86
CA GLN A 101 22.23 -8.04 1.12
C GLN A 101 20.76 -8.02 1.58
N MET A 102 20.28 -9.15 2.09
CA MET A 102 18.92 -9.32 2.60
C MET A 102 18.54 -8.30 3.67
N GLY A 103 19.49 -7.80 4.48
CA GLY A 103 19.20 -6.75 5.46
C GLY A 103 18.67 -5.47 4.83
N ILE A 104 19.28 -5.02 3.73
CA ILE A 104 18.84 -3.82 2.99
C ILE A 104 17.50 -4.10 2.31
N GLU A 105 17.36 -5.27 1.66
CA GLU A 105 16.12 -5.67 0.98
C GLU A 105 14.93 -5.73 1.93
N LEU A 106 15.10 -6.34 3.11
CA LEU A 106 14.06 -6.38 4.15
C LEU A 106 13.70 -4.98 4.65
N GLY A 107 14.70 -4.10 4.80
CA GLY A 107 14.45 -2.71 5.19
C GLY A 107 13.57 -1.99 4.16
N VAL A 108 13.87 -2.15 2.88
CA VAL A 108 13.09 -1.55 1.78
C VAL A 108 11.68 -2.17 1.70
N ILE A 109 11.55 -3.50 1.79
CA ILE A 109 10.25 -4.18 1.81
C ILE A 109 9.40 -3.70 2.99
N LEU A 110 9.99 -3.54 4.18
CA LEU A 110 9.29 -3.04 5.36
C LEU A 110 8.82 -1.59 5.19
N LEU A 111 9.63 -0.75 4.53
CA LEU A 111 9.23 0.63 4.22
C LEU A 111 8.08 0.69 3.22
N ILE A 112 8.12 -0.14 2.16
CA ILE A 112 7.03 -0.24 1.20
C ILE A 112 5.75 -0.73 1.91
N PHE A 113 5.90 -1.72 2.80
CA PHE A 113 4.81 -2.22 3.65
C PHE A 113 4.17 -1.07 4.46
N THR A 114 4.96 -0.21 5.12
CA THR A 114 4.41 0.93 5.87
C THR A 114 3.69 1.94 4.97
N GLY A 115 4.05 2.04 3.69
CA GLY A 115 3.34 2.86 2.70
C GLY A 115 2.01 2.26 2.23
N GLN A 116 1.78 0.98 2.44
CA GLN A 116 0.62 0.25 1.90
C GLN A 116 -0.41 -0.15 2.95
N VAL A 117 0.03 -0.43 4.18
CA VAL A 117 -0.74 -1.19 5.17
C VAL A 117 -1.95 -0.43 5.74
N TRP A 118 -1.85 0.89 5.89
CA TRP A 118 -2.83 1.67 6.64
C TRP A 118 -4.21 1.70 5.99
N ASN A 119 -4.26 2.01 4.70
CA ASN A 119 -5.52 2.05 3.92
C ASN A 119 -6.22 0.69 3.92
N LEU A 120 -5.45 -0.41 3.79
CA LEU A 120 -5.97 -1.77 3.82
C LEU A 120 -6.56 -2.11 5.19
N ALA A 121 -5.85 -1.78 6.27
CA ALA A 121 -6.28 -2.07 7.63
C ALA A 121 -7.57 -1.30 7.99
N PHE A 122 -7.64 -0.01 7.67
CA PHE A 122 -8.85 0.78 7.85
C PHE A 122 -10.01 0.30 7.00
N SER A 123 -9.76 -0.04 5.74
CA SER A 123 -10.79 -0.55 4.85
C SER A 123 -11.38 -1.85 5.36
N PHE A 124 -10.55 -2.79 5.79
CA PHE A 124 -11.03 -4.06 6.31
C PHE A 124 -11.78 -3.89 7.63
N TYR A 125 -11.23 -3.12 8.57
CA TYR A 125 -11.90 -2.78 9.82
C TYR A 125 -13.26 -2.12 9.60
N SER A 126 -13.33 -1.09 8.76
CA SER A 126 -14.57 -0.36 8.46
C SER A 126 -15.60 -1.26 7.78
N SER A 127 -15.17 -2.12 6.86
CA SER A 127 -16.05 -3.08 6.20
C SER A 127 -16.68 -4.04 7.22
N LEU A 128 -15.92 -4.57 8.18
CA LEU A 128 -16.47 -5.45 9.21
C LEU A 128 -17.49 -4.74 10.11
N LYS A 129 -17.24 -3.47 10.44
CA LYS A 129 -18.16 -2.66 11.26
C LYS A 129 -19.43 -2.25 10.52
N SER A 130 -19.39 -2.20 9.19
CA SER A 130 -20.53 -1.82 8.36
C SER A 130 -21.42 -2.98 7.91
N ILE A 131 -21.10 -4.23 8.30
CA ILE A 131 -21.94 -5.38 7.99
C ILE A 131 -23.35 -5.19 8.63
N PRO A 132 -24.44 -5.25 7.83
CA PRO A 132 -25.80 -5.13 8.34
C PRO A 132 -26.11 -6.15 9.43
N ARG A 133 -26.88 -5.73 10.45
CA ARG A 133 -27.25 -6.60 11.57
C ARG A 133 -28.02 -7.84 11.12
N GLU A 134 -28.88 -7.68 10.12
CA GLU A 134 -29.66 -8.76 9.52
C GLU A 134 -28.78 -9.89 8.98
N MET A 135 -27.67 -9.55 8.34
CA MET A 135 -26.71 -10.54 7.85
C MET A 135 -25.97 -11.26 8.98
N LEU A 136 -25.63 -10.51 10.04
CA LEU A 136 -25.00 -11.11 11.23
C LEU A 136 -25.98 -12.04 11.95
N GLU A 137 -27.26 -11.67 12.07
CA GLU A 137 -28.33 -12.49 12.66
C GLU A 137 -28.58 -13.74 11.80
N ALA A 138 -28.66 -13.59 10.47
CA ALA A 138 -28.79 -14.74 9.57
C ALA A 138 -27.64 -15.74 9.76
N SER A 139 -26.39 -15.26 9.87
CA SER A 139 -25.24 -16.12 10.14
C SER A 139 -25.34 -16.90 11.46
N ARG A 140 -26.01 -16.31 12.48
CA ARG A 140 -26.29 -16.98 13.76
C ARG A 140 -27.40 -18.01 13.62
N ILE A 141 -28.48 -17.71 12.90
CA ILE A 141 -29.58 -18.64 12.62
C ILE A 141 -29.05 -19.87 11.90
N TYR A 142 -28.18 -19.68 10.89
CA TYR A 142 -27.51 -20.77 10.17
C TYR A 142 -26.38 -21.43 10.97
N ARG A 143 -26.14 -21.01 12.21
CA ARG A 143 -25.09 -21.54 13.12
C ARG A 143 -23.71 -21.57 12.50
N TYR A 144 -23.33 -20.50 11.80
CA TYR A 144 -21.99 -20.39 11.22
C TYR A 144 -20.92 -20.38 12.32
N SER A 145 -19.92 -21.23 12.19
CA SER A 145 -18.69 -21.11 13.00
C SER A 145 -17.97 -19.80 12.69
N ALA A 146 -17.05 -19.34 13.55
CA ALA A 146 -16.27 -18.13 13.30
C ALA A 146 -15.50 -18.20 11.96
N TRP A 147 -15.01 -19.39 11.59
CA TRP A 147 -14.34 -19.61 10.31
C TRP A 147 -15.30 -19.51 9.12
N GLN A 148 -16.49 -20.09 9.22
CA GLN A 148 -17.53 -20.00 8.19
C GLN A 148 -17.99 -18.56 8.00
N ARG A 149 -18.26 -17.87 9.12
CA ARG A 149 -18.65 -16.45 9.09
C ARG A 149 -17.57 -15.60 8.42
N PHE A 150 -16.30 -15.83 8.77
CA PHE A 150 -15.18 -15.11 8.17
C PHE A 150 -15.14 -15.30 6.64
N TRP A 151 -15.20 -16.54 6.13
CA TRP A 151 -15.03 -16.80 4.71
C TRP A 151 -16.31 -16.62 3.88
N GLN A 152 -17.51 -16.79 4.46
CA GLN A 152 -18.77 -16.75 3.72
C GLN A 152 -19.51 -15.42 3.86
N LEU A 153 -19.19 -14.62 4.87
CA LEU A 153 -19.84 -13.33 5.09
C LEU A 153 -18.82 -12.18 5.15
N GLU A 154 -17.85 -12.24 6.06
CA GLU A 154 -17.00 -11.10 6.39
C GLU A 154 -16.01 -10.77 5.27
N MET A 155 -15.28 -11.77 4.75
CA MET A 155 -14.35 -11.59 3.65
C MET A 155 -15.04 -11.19 2.32
N PRO A 156 -16.13 -11.84 1.89
CA PRO A 156 -16.88 -11.39 0.73
C PRO A 156 -17.40 -9.96 0.86
N TYR A 157 -17.94 -9.60 2.02
CA TYR A 157 -18.44 -8.24 2.27
C TYR A 157 -17.29 -7.19 2.23
N ALA A 158 -16.15 -7.53 2.81
CA ALA A 158 -14.97 -6.65 2.80
C ALA A 158 -14.22 -6.62 1.47
N ALA A 159 -14.47 -7.58 0.56
CA ALA A 159 -13.68 -7.73 -0.67
C ALA A 159 -13.69 -6.49 -1.55
N ILE A 160 -14.84 -5.81 -1.66
CA ILE A 160 -14.97 -4.59 -2.48
C ILE A 160 -14.06 -3.49 -1.93
N GLY A 161 -14.19 -3.19 -0.64
CA GLY A 161 -13.36 -2.18 0.03
C GLY A 161 -11.87 -2.53 -0.03
N LEU A 162 -11.52 -3.79 0.20
CA LEU A 162 -10.14 -4.26 0.11
C LEU A 162 -9.56 -4.10 -1.29
N VAL A 163 -10.29 -4.46 -2.35
CA VAL A 163 -9.81 -4.35 -3.73
C VAL A 163 -9.57 -2.89 -4.10
N TRP A 164 -10.51 -1.99 -3.82
CA TRP A 164 -10.34 -0.57 -4.11
C TRP A 164 -9.19 0.06 -3.32
N ASN A 165 -9.10 -0.23 -2.02
CA ASN A 165 -7.99 0.27 -1.21
C ASN A 165 -6.65 -0.39 -1.53
N SER A 166 -6.63 -1.59 -2.10
CA SER A 166 -5.41 -2.23 -2.62
C SER A 166 -4.82 -1.45 -3.78
N ILE A 167 -5.64 -0.96 -4.70
CA ILE A 167 -5.18 -0.13 -5.83
C ILE A 167 -4.48 1.13 -5.30
N VAL A 168 -5.13 1.83 -4.36
CA VAL A 168 -4.58 3.04 -3.74
C VAL A 168 -3.30 2.73 -2.95
N SER A 169 -3.29 1.64 -2.19
CA SER A 169 -2.14 1.21 -1.39
C SER A 169 -0.93 0.83 -2.25
N VAL A 170 -1.16 0.13 -3.37
CA VAL A 170 -0.06 -0.22 -4.28
C VAL A 170 0.47 1.01 -5.01
N ALA A 171 -0.36 1.99 -5.34
CA ALA A 171 0.11 3.28 -5.88
C ALA A 171 1.04 4.01 -4.87
N GLY A 172 0.66 4.05 -3.58
CA GLY A 172 1.53 4.55 -2.50
C GLY A 172 2.80 3.70 -2.32
N GLY A 173 2.70 2.38 -2.50
CA GLY A 173 3.83 1.46 -2.49
C GLY A 173 4.84 1.72 -3.61
N TRP A 174 4.38 2.05 -4.80
CA TRP A 174 5.27 2.48 -5.91
C TRP A 174 6.04 3.75 -5.58
N PHE A 175 5.39 4.72 -4.93
CA PHE A 175 6.06 5.93 -4.47
C PHE A 175 7.19 5.61 -3.49
N ALA A 176 6.90 4.81 -2.46
CA ALA A 176 7.88 4.39 -1.46
C ALA A 176 9.01 3.56 -2.07
N LEU A 177 8.69 2.60 -2.96
CA LEU A 177 9.65 1.75 -3.66
C LEU A 177 10.68 2.58 -4.43
N MET A 178 10.22 3.49 -5.30
CA MET A 178 11.11 4.32 -6.10
C MET A 178 12.06 5.14 -5.23
N ALA A 179 11.54 5.76 -4.16
CA ALA A 179 12.37 6.53 -3.25
C ALA A 179 13.38 5.66 -2.49
N CYS A 180 12.98 4.46 -2.07
CA CYS A 180 13.87 3.53 -1.35
C CYS A 180 14.97 2.96 -2.25
N GLU A 181 14.67 2.68 -3.52
CA GLU A 181 15.67 2.17 -4.47
C GLU A 181 16.75 3.21 -4.81
N MET A 182 16.42 4.49 -4.72
CA MET A 182 17.35 5.61 -4.99
C MET A 182 18.14 6.08 -3.74
N PHE A 183 17.90 5.47 -2.59
CA PHE A 183 18.34 6.02 -1.31
C PHE A 183 19.85 5.94 -1.11
N THR A 184 20.44 7.10 -0.75
CA THR A 184 21.84 7.24 -0.32
C THR A 184 21.89 7.94 1.03
N MET A 185 22.78 7.53 1.92
CA MET A 185 22.94 8.13 3.24
C MET A 185 24.41 8.48 3.50
N GLY A 186 24.75 9.76 3.37
CA GLY A 186 26.13 10.27 3.51
C GLY A 186 27.06 9.61 2.49
N ALA A 187 28.17 9.06 2.96
CA ALA A 187 29.14 8.34 2.13
C ALA A 187 28.73 6.88 1.81
N ARG A 188 27.64 6.39 2.39
CA ARG A 188 27.15 5.02 2.15
C ARG A 188 26.04 5.06 1.11
N ASN A 189 26.24 4.28 0.05
CA ASN A 189 25.25 4.09 -0.99
C ASN A 189 24.43 2.82 -0.66
N PHE A 190 23.11 2.99 -0.43
CA PHE A 190 22.17 1.91 -0.20
C PHE A 190 21.27 1.66 -1.42
N GLN A 191 21.67 2.17 -2.59
CA GLN A 191 20.93 1.94 -3.82
C GLN A 191 20.79 0.44 -4.10
N LEU A 192 19.57 0.04 -4.43
CA LEU A 192 19.26 -1.33 -4.83
C LEU A 192 19.00 -1.39 -6.33
N PRO A 193 19.42 -2.47 -7.01
CA PRO A 193 19.05 -2.67 -8.40
C PRO A 193 17.53 -2.70 -8.56
N GLY A 194 17.00 -1.74 -9.30
CA GLY A 194 15.58 -1.57 -9.51
C GLY A 194 15.28 -0.42 -10.45
N LEU A 195 13.99 -0.19 -10.72
CA LEU A 195 13.55 0.87 -11.65
C LEU A 195 13.85 2.27 -11.11
N GLY A 196 13.76 2.49 -9.81
CA GLY A 196 14.08 3.77 -9.19
C GLY A 196 15.54 4.14 -9.35
N SER A 197 16.44 3.24 -8.98
CA SER A 197 17.89 3.45 -9.13
C SER A 197 18.33 3.54 -10.58
N TYR A 198 17.69 2.80 -11.50
CA TYR A 198 17.92 2.90 -12.94
C TYR A 198 17.60 4.31 -13.45
N LEU A 199 16.41 4.84 -13.11
CA LEU A 199 15.99 6.18 -13.52
C LEU A 199 16.92 7.26 -12.95
N GLN A 200 17.32 7.13 -11.69
CA GLN A 200 18.25 8.06 -11.05
C GLN A 200 19.62 8.04 -11.77
N THR A 201 20.18 6.85 -12.01
CA THR A 201 21.49 6.72 -12.66
C THR A 201 21.46 7.23 -14.10
N ALA A 202 20.36 6.98 -14.83
CA ALA A 202 20.17 7.51 -16.19
C ALA A 202 20.10 9.05 -16.19
N ALA A 203 19.44 9.64 -15.20
CA ALA A 203 19.37 11.09 -15.04
C ALA A 203 20.72 11.71 -14.69
N ASP A 204 21.44 11.10 -13.73
CA ASP A 204 22.75 11.57 -13.28
C ASP A 204 23.80 11.49 -14.40
N SER A 205 23.67 10.51 -15.30
CA SER A 205 24.54 10.37 -16.49
C SER A 205 24.10 11.23 -17.69
N GLY A 206 22.92 11.85 -17.61
CA GLY A 206 22.33 12.62 -18.72
C GLY A 206 21.88 11.76 -19.91
N ASP A 207 21.68 10.45 -19.74
CA ASP A 207 21.22 9.55 -20.78
C ASP A 207 19.69 9.63 -20.93
N GLU A 208 19.24 10.55 -21.79
CA GLU A 208 17.82 10.77 -22.08
C GLU A 208 17.13 9.50 -22.64
N ARG A 209 17.84 8.67 -23.40
CA ARG A 209 17.28 7.45 -23.99
C ARG A 209 17.00 6.42 -22.92
N ALA A 210 17.94 6.19 -22.01
CA ALA A 210 17.75 5.31 -20.87
C ALA A 210 16.63 5.82 -19.96
N LEU A 211 16.57 7.14 -19.72
CA LEU A 211 15.52 7.75 -18.89
C LEU A 211 14.12 7.51 -19.49
N VAL A 212 13.93 7.77 -20.78
CA VAL A 212 12.65 7.56 -21.47
C VAL A 212 12.28 6.07 -21.49
N ALA A 213 13.25 5.19 -21.74
CA ALA A 213 13.00 3.75 -21.72
C ALA A 213 12.61 3.24 -20.33
N GLY A 214 13.31 3.67 -19.28
CA GLY A 214 12.98 3.32 -17.89
C GLY A 214 11.58 3.79 -17.52
N PHE A 215 11.23 5.02 -17.87
CA PHE A 215 9.89 5.56 -17.62
C PHE A 215 8.80 4.81 -18.40
N ALA A 216 9.05 4.45 -19.65
CA ALA A 216 8.13 3.64 -20.45
C ALA A 216 7.90 2.26 -19.84
N VAL A 217 8.93 1.63 -19.27
CA VAL A 217 8.81 0.34 -18.56
C VAL A 217 7.99 0.49 -17.30
N VAL A 218 8.16 1.56 -16.51
CA VAL A 218 7.31 1.84 -15.33
C VAL A 218 5.85 1.94 -15.74
N ILE A 219 5.53 2.73 -16.76
CA ILE A 219 4.17 2.88 -17.27
C ILE A 219 3.62 1.52 -17.74
N LEU A 220 4.42 0.77 -18.49
CA LEU A 220 4.02 -0.56 -18.98
C LEU A 220 3.65 -1.50 -17.84
N ILE A 221 4.46 -1.55 -16.75
CA ILE A 221 4.19 -2.40 -15.61
C ILE A 221 2.92 -1.95 -14.88
N VAL A 222 2.75 -0.65 -14.68
CA VAL A 222 1.55 -0.09 -14.04
C VAL A 222 0.30 -0.44 -14.85
N VAL A 223 0.32 -0.23 -16.17
CA VAL A 223 -0.80 -0.58 -17.05
C VAL A 223 -1.02 -2.10 -17.07
N ALA A 224 0.04 -2.90 -17.15
CA ALA A 224 -0.07 -4.34 -17.10
C ALA A 224 -0.71 -4.82 -15.77
N THR A 225 -0.29 -4.27 -14.64
CA THR A 225 -0.85 -4.57 -13.33
C THR A 225 -2.32 -4.17 -13.24
N ASP A 226 -2.69 -2.99 -13.79
CA ASP A 226 -4.09 -2.57 -13.85
C ASP A 226 -4.93 -3.56 -14.66
N GLN A 227 -4.50 -3.91 -15.86
CA GLN A 227 -5.26 -4.77 -16.76
C GLN A 227 -5.29 -6.23 -16.31
N LEU A 228 -4.17 -6.77 -15.81
CA LEU A 228 -4.03 -8.20 -15.51
C LEU A 228 -4.44 -8.55 -14.08
N VAL A 229 -4.36 -7.60 -13.14
CA VAL A 229 -4.64 -7.84 -11.72
C VAL A 229 -5.87 -7.06 -11.27
N TRP A 230 -5.85 -5.72 -11.37
CA TRP A 230 -6.89 -4.90 -10.74
C TRP A 230 -8.24 -5.02 -11.43
N ARG A 231 -8.33 -4.91 -12.72
CA ARG A 231 -9.62 -5.04 -13.44
C ARG A 231 -10.30 -6.38 -13.23
N PRO A 232 -9.61 -7.53 -13.32
CA PRO A 232 -10.22 -8.81 -12.96
C PRO A 232 -10.68 -8.89 -11.51
N LEU A 233 -9.89 -8.34 -10.56
CA LEU A 233 -10.24 -8.32 -9.14
C LEU A 233 -11.45 -7.41 -8.85
N ILE A 234 -11.55 -6.24 -9.47
CA ILE A 234 -12.70 -5.35 -9.36
C ILE A 234 -13.94 -6.09 -9.88
N ALA A 235 -13.90 -6.63 -11.11
CA ALA A 235 -15.02 -7.35 -11.69
C ALA A 235 -15.41 -8.60 -10.88
N TRP A 236 -14.45 -9.24 -10.20
CA TRP A 236 -14.72 -10.34 -9.29
C TRP A 236 -15.35 -9.85 -7.98
N SER A 237 -14.90 -8.73 -7.42
CA SER A 237 -15.43 -8.18 -6.17
C SER A 237 -16.83 -7.61 -6.34
N ASP A 238 -17.18 -7.09 -7.51
CA ASP A 238 -18.51 -6.53 -7.80
C ASP A 238 -19.65 -7.55 -7.61
N LYS A 239 -19.37 -8.84 -7.72
CA LYS A 239 -20.38 -9.88 -7.44
C LYS A 239 -20.84 -9.94 -5.97
N PHE A 240 -20.05 -9.35 -5.07
CA PHE A 240 -20.37 -9.27 -3.62
C PHE A 240 -21.05 -7.94 -3.25
N LYS A 241 -21.31 -7.07 -4.23
CA LYS A 241 -21.96 -5.79 -3.98
C LYS A 241 -23.41 -6.04 -3.56
N PHE A 242 -23.76 -5.55 -2.38
CA PHE A 242 -25.09 -5.64 -1.85
C PHE A 242 -25.88 -4.42 -2.28
N GLU A 243 -26.52 -4.49 -3.44
CA GLU A 243 -27.40 -3.44 -3.97
C GLU A 243 -28.84 -3.85 -3.83
N GLN A 244 -29.66 -2.95 -3.29
CA GLN A 244 -31.12 -3.13 -3.27
C GLN A 244 -31.76 -2.78 -4.61
N VAL A 245 -31.02 -2.12 -5.50
CA VAL A 245 -31.44 -1.73 -6.84
C VAL A 245 -30.36 -2.16 -7.84
N GLU A 246 -30.76 -2.84 -8.89
CA GLU A 246 -29.85 -3.34 -9.93
C GLU A 246 -29.24 -2.15 -10.70
N SER A 247 -27.95 -1.87 -10.47
CA SER A 247 -27.24 -0.83 -11.24
C SER A 247 -26.88 -1.36 -12.63
N ALA A 248 -27.18 -0.58 -13.65
CA ALA A 248 -27.04 -0.96 -15.07
C ALA A 248 -25.59 -1.08 -15.55
N ASP A 249 -24.59 -0.57 -14.81
CA ASP A 249 -23.20 -0.53 -15.24
C ASP A 249 -22.35 -1.57 -14.48
N ARG A 250 -22.30 -2.79 -15.01
CA ARG A 250 -21.33 -3.81 -14.55
C ARG A 250 -19.96 -3.56 -15.16
N VAL A 251 -18.93 -3.51 -14.34
CA VAL A 251 -17.55 -3.44 -14.81
C VAL A 251 -17.20 -4.75 -15.52
N THR A 252 -16.98 -4.71 -16.82
CA THR A 252 -16.62 -5.88 -17.62
C THR A 252 -15.11 -5.94 -17.81
N SER A 253 -14.49 -7.06 -17.47
CA SER A 253 -13.08 -7.32 -17.76
C SER A 253 -12.96 -8.37 -18.86
N PRO A 254 -12.38 -8.03 -20.02
CA PRO A 254 -12.14 -9.02 -21.09
C PRO A 254 -11.27 -10.19 -20.61
N ILE A 255 -10.32 -9.91 -19.70
CA ILE A 255 -9.42 -10.92 -19.14
C ILE A 255 -10.20 -11.86 -18.21
N LEU A 256 -11.08 -11.35 -17.36
CA LEU A 256 -11.93 -12.19 -16.52
C LEU A 256 -12.83 -13.10 -17.39
N THR A 257 -13.37 -12.56 -18.49
CA THR A 257 -14.16 -13.34 -19.44
C THR A 257 -13.32 -14.44 -20.10
N LEU A 258 -12.06 -14.14 -20.44
CA LEU A 258 -11.13 -15.13 -20.99
C LEU A 258 -10.78 -16.22 -19.96
N LEU A 259 -10.52 -15.82 -18.70
CA LEU A 259 -10.24 -16.74 -17.59
C LEU A 259 -11.43 -17.66 -17.32
N HIS A 260 -12.67 -17.13 -17.33
CA HIS A 260 -13.88 -17.93 -17.19
C HIS A 260 -14.16 -18.87 -18.36
N ARG A 261 -13.72 -18.52 -19.56
CA ARG A 261 -13.81 -19.40 -20.75
C ARG A 261 -12.74 -20.49 -20.77
N SER A 262 -11.66 -20.32 -20.01
CA SER A 262 -10.57 -21.31 -19.91
C SER A 262 -10.99 -22.43 -18.95
N THR A 263 -11.39 -23.57 -19.50
CA THR A 263 -11.75 -24.77 -18.73
C THR A 263 -10.61 -25.27 -17.84
N LEU A 264 -9.35 -25.12 -18.28
CA LEU A 264 -8.16 -25.53 -17.50
C LEU A 264 -7.96 -24.70 -16.24
N LEU A 265 -8.23 -23.40 -16.28
CA LEU A 265 -8.03 -22.49 -15.14
C LEU A 265 -9.23 -22.48 -14.18
N THR A 266 -10.41 -22.90 -14.60
CA THR A 266 -11.59 -22.95 -13.75
C THR A 266 -11.82 -24.33 -13.13
N THR A 267 -11.54 -25.42 -13.86
CA THR A 267 -11.83 -26.77 -13.40
C THR A 267 -10.73 -27.35 -12.47
N LEU A 268 -9.46 -27.12 -12.77
CA LEU A 268 -8.36 -27.66 -11.95
C LEU A 268 -8.24 -27.02 -10.56
N PRO A 269 -8.21 -25.68 -10.43
CA PRO A 269 -8.19 -25.06 -9.10
C PRO A 269 -9.49 -25.30 -8.33
N GLY A 270 -10.64 -25.28 -9.01
CA GLY A 270 -11.96 -25.54 -8.39
C GLY A 270 -12.08 -26.94 -7.82
N GLN A 271 -11.61 -27.94 -8.53
CA GLN A 271 -11.62 -29.34 -8.07
C GLN A 271 -10.59 -29.58 -6.94
N LEU A 272 -9.40 -29.00 -7.03
CA LEU A 272 -8.39 -29.06 -5.97
C LEU A 272 -8.87 -28.34 -4.71
N TRP A 273 -9.48 -27.18 -4.87
CA TRP A 273 -10.05 -26.39 -3.77
C TRP A 273 -11.22 -27.15 -3.11
N ALA A 274 -12.18 -27.67 -3.89
CA ALA A 274 -13.28 -28.44 -3.36
C ALA A 274 -12.82 -29.71 -2.61
N ARG A 275 -11.76 -30.38 -3.08
CA ARG A 275 -11.18 -31.53 -2.39
C ARG A 275 -10.48 -31.19 -1.07
N LEU A 276 -9.92 -29.97 -0.97
CA LEU A 276 -9.26 -29.48 0.25
C LEU A 276 -10.25 -28.81 1.20
N GLU A 277 -11.24 -28.12 0.66
CA GLU A 277 -12.23 -27.35 1.42
C GLU A 277 -13.14 -28.28 2.24
N GLU A 278 -13.62 -29.36 1.67
CA GLU A 278 -14.57 -30.26 2.35
C GLU A 278 -13.98 -30.94 3.59
N PRO A 279 -12.80 -31.56 3.58
CA PRO A 279 -12.21 -32.13 4.78
C PRO A 279 -11.74 -31.07 5.80
N LEU A 280 -11.25 -29.93 5.33
CA LEU A 280 -10.88 -28.80 6.19
C LEU A 280 -12.12 -28.23 6.86
N TYR A 281 -13.18 -28.05 6.10
CA TYR A 281 -14.48 -27.55 6.55
C TYR A 281 -15.08 -28.48 7.62
N ARG A 282 -15.10 -29.80 7.39
CA ARG A 282 -15.58 -30.78 8.36
C ARG A 282 -14.73 -30.80 9.63
N ARG A 283 -13.40 -30.68 9.53
CA ARG A 283 -12.50 -30.66 10.69
C ARG A 283 -12.65 -29.38 11.51
N LEU A 284 -12.78 -28.22 10.88
CA LEU A 284 -12.92 -26.93 11.55
C LEU A 284 -14.33 -26.69 12.09
N ALA A 285 -15.38 -27.20 11.43
CA ALA A 285 -16.74 -27.17 11.93
C ALA A 285 -16.90 -28.05 13.18
N ARG A 286 -16.27 -29.25 13.20
CA ARG A 286 -16.40 -30.22 14.30
C ARG A 286 -15.69 -29.79 15.59
N LYS A 287 -14.72 -28.90 15.53
CA LYS A 287 -13.89 -28.54 16.69
C LYS A 287 -14.48 -27.43 17.57
N ARG A 288 -15.65 -26.84 17.26
CA ARG A 288 -16.14 -25.65 17.96
C ARG A 288 -17.64 -25.56 18.19
N GLU A 289 -18.30 -26.67 18.51
CA GLU A 289 -19.65 -26.61 19.06
C GLU A 289 -19.70 -26.01 20.49
N SER A 290 -18.55 -25.79 21.15
CA SER A 290 -18.50 -25.43 22.57
C SER A 290 -18.34 -23.93 22.88
N HIS A 291 -18.22 -23.05 21.88
CA HIS A 291 -18.14 -21.59 22.09
C HIS A 291 -19.12 -20.83 21.19
N LEU A 292 -20.38 -21.22 21.21
CA LEU A 292 -21.47 -20.38 20.74
C LEU A 292 -21.76 -19.34 21.83
N VAL A 293 -21.82 -18.11 21.40
CA VAL A 293 -22.24 -16.91 22.18
C VAL A 293 -21.07 -16.00 22.57
N HIS A 294 -20.71 -15.09 21.63
CA HIS A 294 -20.40 -13.74 22.04
C HIS A 294 -21.43 -12.81 21.39
N PRO A 295 -22.41 -12.32 22.15
CA PRO A 295 -23.27 -11.24 21.70
C PRO A 295 -22.40 -9.99 21.50
N LEU A 296 -22.51 -9.33 20.34
CA LEU A 296 -21.85 -8.03 20.10
C LEU A 296 -22.38 -6.95 21.08
N ASP A 297 -23.53 -7.21 21.71
CA ASP A 297 -24.19 -6.29 22.64
C ASP A 297 -23.91 -6.58 24.13
N GLU A 298 -23.34 -7.73 24.51
CA GLU A 298 -23.15 -8.09 25.94
C GLU A 298 -21.70 -7.99 26.47
N VAL A 299 -20.71 -7.65 25.61
CA VAL A 299 -19.29 -7.56 26.03
C VAL A 299 -18.97 -6.22 26.70
N ALA A 300 -19.94 -5.32 26.85
CA ALA A 300 -19.73 -4.05 27.56
C ALA A 300 -19.57 -4.20 29.09
N THR A 301 -19.82 -5.38 29.65
CA THR A 301 -19.72 -5.58 31.10
C THR A 301 -18.88 -6.79 31.48
N LYS A 302 -17.75 -6.48 32.12
CA LYS A 302 -16.91 -7.39 32.91
C LYS A 302 -16.13 -8.47 32.17
N SER A 303 -15.02 -8.08 31.58
CA SER A 303 -13.89 -9.00 31.53
C SER A 303 -12.61 -8.22 31.84
N SER A 304 -11.99 -8.53 32.95
CA SER A 304 -10.67 -8.06 33.29
C SER A 304 -9.72 -8.38 32.13
N ALA A 305 -8.97 -7.38 31.64
CA ALA A 305 -7.95 -7.62 30.64
C ALA A 305 -7.06 -8.76 31.13
N SER A 306 -6.80 -9.75 30.25
CA SER A 306 -5.93 -10.86 30.65
C SER A 306 -4.58 -10.31 31.10
N PRO A 307 -3.93 -10.87 32.13
CA PRO A 307 -2.63 -10.40 32.60
C PRO A 307 -1.61 -10.35 31.46
N ALA A 308 -1.74 -11.20 30.45
CA ALA A 308 -0.91 -11.17 29.25
C ALA A 308 -1.09 -9.89 28.41
N LEU A 309 -2.30 -9.35 28.30
CA LEU A 309 -2.53 -8.06 27.59
C LEU A 309 -1.91 -6.89 28.37
N TRP A 310 -2.00 -6.90 29.69
CA TRP A 310 -1.35 -5.90 30.53
C TRP A 310 0.19 -5.98 30.45
N THR A 311 0.77 -7.18 30.43
CA THR A 311 2.22 -7.35 30.27
C THR A 311 2.69 -6.84 28.91
N ILE A 312 1.98 -7.14 27.82
CA ILE A 312 2.28 -6.64 26.47
C ILE A 312 2.18 -5.10 26.44
N ALA A 313 1.12 -4.53 27.01
CA ALA A 313 0.94 -3.08 27.06
C ALA A 313 2.05 -2.40 27.87
N ILE A 314 2.43 -2.96 29.00
CA ILE A 314 3.53 -2.43 29.84
C ILE A 314 4.86 -2.52 29.08
N VAL A 315 5.17 -3.62 28.41
CA VAL A 315 6.38 -3.78 27.60
C VAL A 315 6.41 -2.74 26.47
N LEU A 316 5.31 -2.57 25.74
CA LEU A 316 5.23 -1.57 24.67
C LEU A 316 5.38 -0.14 25.20
N LEU A 317 4.73 0.18 26.32
CA LEU A 317 4.87 1.50 26.97
C LEU A 317 6.28 1.73 27.48
N THR A 318 6.94 0.70 28.01
CA THR A 318 8.33 0.80 28.49
C THR A 318 9.28 1.02 27.33
N VAL A 319 9.13 0.28 26.22
CA VAL A 319 9.94 0.47 25.01
C VAL A 319 9.69 1.84 24.39
N ALA A 320 8.44 2.26 24.29
CA ALA A 320 8.09 3.60 23.79
C ALA A 320 8.62 4.71 24.69
N GLY A 321 8.49 4.56 26.01
CA GLY A 321 9.03 5.51 26.99
C GLY A 321 10.54 5.60 26.95
N TRP A 322 11.22 4.46 26.84
CA TRP A 322 12.69 4.43 26.65
C TRP A 322 13.10 5.11 25.33
N GLY A 323 12.40 4.80 24.22
CA GLY A 323 12.64 5.46 22.93
C GLY A 323 12.41 6.98 23.00
N ALA A 324 11.34 7.42 23.65
CA ALA A 324 11.07 8.84 23.88
C ALA A 324 12.14 9.51 24.73
N LEU A 325 12.65 8.83 25.76
CA LEU A 325 13.76 9.33 26.59
C LEU A 325 15.04 9.49 25.76
N GLN A 326 15.37 8.48 24.94
CA GLN A 326 16.53 8.57 24.04
C GLN A 326 16.40 9.71 23.03
N ALA A 327 15.22 9.89 22.45
CA ALA A 327 14.94 11.01 21.55
C ALA A 327 15.08 12.37 22.28
N ALA A 328 14.58 12.49 23.51
CA ALA A 328 14.70 13.69 24.32
C ALA A 328 16.19 13.99 24.70
N LEU A 329 16.96 12.95 24.98
CA LEU A 329 18.40 13.10 25.22
C LEU A 329 19.16 13.55 23.97
N MET A 330 18.79 13.02 22.79
CA MET A 330 19.32 13.47 21.49
C MET A 330 18.96 14.93 21.22
N LEU A 331 17.72 15.35 21.52
CA LEU A 331 17.31 16.75 21.33
C LEU A 331 18.12 17.75 22.17
N ARG A 332 18.67 17.32 23.30
CA ARG A 332 19.57 18.17 24.12
C ARG A 332 20.89 18.53 23.42
N THR A 333 21.29 17.74 22.41
CA THR A 333 22.49 18.02 21.62
C THR A 333 22.26 19.04 20.52
N VAL A 334 21.01 19.37 20.23
CA VAL A 334 20.62 20.34 19.19
C VAL A 334 20.83 21.74 19.73
N THR A 335 21.70 22.50 19.07
CA THR A 335 21.97 23.90 19.41
C THR A 335 20.83 24.82 19.02
N TRP A 336 20.68 25.97 19.70
CA TRP A 336 19.61 26.93 19.35
C TRP A 336 19.59 27.38 17.89
N PRO A 337 20.72 27.65 17.21
CA PRO A 337 20.73 27.96 15.78
C PRO A 337 20.22 26.80 14.93
N GLN A 338 20.53 25.55 15.28
CA GLN A 338 20.02 24.37 14.58
C GLN A 338 18.51 24.20 14.76
N PHE A 339 18.01 24.52 15.97
CA PHE A 339 16.57 24.50 16.24
C PHE A 339 15.81 25.55 15.41
N LEU A 340 16.36 26.77 15.28
CA LEU A 340 15.77 27.79 14.41
C LEU A 340 15.77 27.36 12.94
N LEU A 341 16.85 26.76 12.45
CA LEU A 341 16.94 26.23 11.09
C LEU A 341 15.88 25.13 10.83
N LEU A 342 15.63 24.26 11.83
CA LEU A 342 14.58 23.26 11.76
C LEU A 342 13.18 23.90 11.68
N LEU A 343 12.92 24.95 12.45
CA LEU A 343 11.66 25.68 12.40
C LEU A 343 11.43 26.40 11.06
N GLU A 344 12.47 27.02 10.51
CA GLU A 344 12.43 27.62 9.18
C GLU A 344 12.15 26.57 8.10
N GLY A 345 12.83 25.42 8.17
CA GLY A 345 12.60 24.28 7.29
C GLY A 345 11.18 23.72 7.39
N ALA A 346 10.68 23.59 8.62
CA ALA A 346 9.29 23.15 8.87
C ALA A 346 8.28 24.14 8.30
N GLY A 347 8.48 25.45 8.52
CA GLY A 347 7.66 26.53 7.97
C GLY A 347 7.65 26.53 6.43
N ALA A 348 8.82 26.40 5.83
CA ALA A 348 8.94 26.32 4.38
C ALA A 348 8.22 25.07 3.81
N THR A 349 8.34 23.91 4.49
CA THR A 349 7.64 22.68 4.10
C THR A 349 6.13 22.85 4.23
N PHE A 350 5.66 23.42 5.33
CA PHE A 350 4.24 23.72 5.55
C PHE A 350 3.67 24.60 4.43
N LEU A 351 4.38 25.66 4.05
CA LEU A 351 3.94 26.54 2.96
C LEU A 351 3.90 25.81 1.62
N ARG A 352 4.90 24.99 1.29
CA ARG A 352 4.93 24.19 0.05
C ARG A 352 3.78 23.19 -0.03
N VAL A 353 3.49 22.49 1.06
CA VAL A 353 2.39 21.53 1.15
C VAL A 353 1.04 22.26 0.93
N ASN A 354 0.81 23.36 1.64
CA ASN A 354 -0.43 24.11 1.48
C ASN A 354 -0.58 24.72 0.08
N ALA A 355 0.49 25.25 -0.51
CA ALA A 355 0.49 25.72 -1.89
C ALA A 355 0.12 24.60 -2.87
N SER A 356 0.72 23.44 -2.72
CA SER A 356 0.39 22.26 -3.54
C SER A 356 -1.07 21.84 -3.40
N LEU A 357 -1.59 21.77 -2.17
CA LEU A 357 -2.99 21.43 -1.90
C LEU A 357 -3.96 22.46 -2.51
N LEU A 358 -3.70 23.74 -2.34
CA LEU A 358 -4.51 24.80 -2.91
C LEU A 358 -4.53 24.75 -4.45
N ILE A 359 -3.39 24.61 -5.09
CA ILE A 359 -3.28 24.46 -6.54
C ILE A 359 -4.02 23.20 -7.00
N SER A 360 -3.83 22.08 -6.31
CA SER A 360 -4.56 20.83 -6.60
C SER A 360 -6.08 21.06 -6.52
N ALA A 361 -6.57 21.64 -5.43
CA ALA A 361 -7.99 21.86 -5.20
C ALA A 361 -8.62 22.80 -6.25
N LEU A 362 -7.92 23.88 -6.60
CA LEU A 362 -8.41 24.87 -7.55
C LEU A 362 -8.78 24.31 -8.93
N TRP A 363 -8.05 23.31 -9.41
CA TRP A 363 -8.37 22.71 -10.70
C TRP A 363 -9.13 21.38 -10.57
N THR A 364 -8.82 20.56 -9.55
CA THR A 364 -9.45 19.22 -9.44
C THR A 364 -10.91 19.29 -8.98
N ILE A 365 -11.29 20.29 -8.16
CA ILE A 365 -12.68 20.44 -7.72
C ILE A 365 -13.59 20.75 -8.90
N PRO A 366 -13.38 21.82 -9.70
CA PRO A 366 -14.28 22.10 -10.81
C PRO A 366 -14.27 21.01 -11.88
N VAL A 367 -13.10 20.42 -12.18
CA VAL A 367 -12.98 19.33 -13.16
C VAL A 367 -13.67 18.06 -12.63
N GLY A 368 -13.48 17.71 -11.36
CA GLY A 368 -14.10 16.55 -10.74
C GLY A 368 -15.62 16.63 -10.71
N VAL A 369 -16.16 17.80 -10.38
CA VAL A 369 -17.61 18.06 -10.43
C VAL A 369 -18.15 17.94 -11.85
N ALA A 370 -17.47 18.54 -12.84
CA ALA A 370 -17.86 18.45 -14.24
C ALA A 370 -17.87 16.99 -14.76
N ILE A 371 -16.87 16.19 -14.35
CA ILE A 371 -16.81 14.77 -14.69
C ILE A 371 -17.93 13.99 -13.99
N GLY A 372 -18.14 14.21 -12.68
CA GLY A 372 -19.12 13.48 -11.88
C GLY A 372 -20.57 13.68 -12.36
N PHE A 373 -20.92 14.89 -12.77
CA PHE A 373 -22.27 15.19 -13.30
C PHE A 373 -22.47 14.76 -14.77
N ASN A 374 -21.43 14.36 -15.49
CA ASN A 374 -21.54 13.95 -16.88
C ASN A 374 -21.11 12.50 -17.09
N PRO A 375 -22.04 11.52 -17.18
CA PRO A 375 -21.72 10.11 -17.33
C PRO A 375 -20.90 9.78 -18.58
N ARG A 376 -21.03 10.55 -19.67
CA ARG A 376 -20.24 10.34 -20.89
C ARG A 376 -18.78 10.75 -20.66
N LEU A 377 -18.57 11.86 -19.97
CA LEU A 377 -17.25 12.37 -19.64
C LEU A 377 -16.55 11.44 -18.62
N ALA A 378 -17.30 10.99 -17.60
CA ALA A 378 -16.81 10.03 -16.60
C ALA A 378 -16.32 8.75 -17.24
N ARG A 379 -17.07 8.15 -18.13
CA ARG A 379 -16.71 6.90 -18.82
C ARG A 379 -15.39 6.97 -19.56
N PHE A 380 -15.03 8.15 -20.11
CA PHE A 380 -13.79 8.32 -20.88
C PHE A 380 -12.64 8.83 -20.00
N ILE A 381 -12.87 9.82 -19.14
CA ILE A 381 -11.80 10.47 -18.37
C ILE A 381 -11.37 9.65 -17.16
N GLN A 382 -12.29 8.97 -16.47
CA GLN A 382 -11.93 8.17 -15.29
C GLN A 382 -10.84 7.12 -15.58
N PRO A 383 -10.94 6.28 -16.62
CA PRO A 383 -9.89 5.31 -16.92
C PRO A 383 -8.53 5.96 -17.25
N VAL A 384 -8.56 7.08 -17.97
CA VAL A 384 -7.33 7.83 -18.30
C VAL A 384 -6.71 8.41 -17.03
N ALA A 385 -7.52 9.07 -16.19
CA ALA A 385 -7.07 9.60 -14.91
C ALA A 385 -6.53 8.50 -13.99
N GLN A 386 -7.16 7.33 -13.97
CA GLN A 386 -6.73 6.18 -13.17
C GLN A 386 -5.35 5.67 -13.62
N VAL A 387 -5.11 5.55 -14.92
CA VAL A 387 -3.80 5.17 -15.45
C VAL A 387 -2.73 6.21 -15.09
N LEU A 388 -3.04 7.50 -15.29
CA LEU A 388 -2.11 8.59 -14.95
C LEU A 388 -1.82 8.65 -13.44
N ALA A 389 -2.83 8.45 -12.61
CA ALA A 389 -2.71 8.42 -11.15
C ALA A 389 -1.89 7.23 -10.64
N SER A 390 -1.88 6.14 -11.40
CA SER A 390 -1.13 4.93 -11.02
C SER A 390 0.38 5.06 -11.26
N VAL A 391 0.81 6.04 -12.07
CA VAL A 391 2.24 6.30 -12.26
C VAL A 391 2.79 7.03 -11.03
N PRO A 392 3.81 6.50 -10.36
CA PRO A 392 4.33 7.10 -9.14
C PRO A 392 4.95 8.48 -9.42
N ALA A 393 4.55 9.49 -8.63
CA ALA A 393 5.07 10.85 -8.78
C ALA A 393 6.61 10.92 -8.69
N THR A 394 7.22 10.03 -7.90
CA THR A 394 8.67 9.90 -7.76
C THR A 394 9.37 9.47 -9.04
N ALA A 395 8.71 8.73 -9.95
CA ALA A 395 9.27 8.39 -11.26
C ALA A 395 9.46 9.63 -12.14
N PHE A 396 8.64 10.68 -11.96
CA PHE A 396 8.78 11.94 -12.67
C PHE A 396 9.90 12.84 -12.12
N PHE A 397 10.42 12.54 -10.93
CA PHE A 397 11.41 13.40 -10.26
C PHE A 397 12.62 13.73 -11.15
N PRO A 398 13.30 12.77 -11.78
CA PRO A 398 14.44 13.06 -12.64
C PRO A 398 14.08 13.95 -13.83
N ILE A 399 12.92 13.69 -14.46
CA ILE A 399 12.42 14.46 -15.61
C ILE A 399 12.10 15.90 -15.22
N LEU A 400 11.42 16.07 -14.09
CA LEU A 400 11.09 17.38 -13.53
C LEU A 400 12.34 18.16 -13.16
N LEU A 401 13.34 17.51 -12.58
CA LEU A 401 14.61 18.15 -12.21
C LEU A 401 15.33 18.70 -13.44
N ILE A 402 15.45 17.92 -14.50
CA ILE A 402 16.06 18.34 -15.77
C ILE A 402 15.28 19.52 -16.37
N GLY A 403 13.96 19.44 -16.40
CA GLY A 403 13.09 20.53 -16.88
C GLY A 403 13.25 21.82 -16.08
N LEU A 404 13.28 21.73 -14.75
CA LEU A 404 13.43 22.88 -13.85
C LEU A 404 14.79 23.56 -13.96
N VAL A 405 15.87 22.79 -14.13
CA VAL A 405 17.21 23.32 -14.35
C VAL A 405 17.23 24.12 -15.65
N LYS A 406 16.58 23.63 -16.71
CA LYS A 406 16.49 24.35 -18.01
C LYS A 406 15.70 25.67 -17.94
N ILE A 407 14.71 25.76 -17.06
CA ILE A 407 13.80 26.93 -16.89
C ILE A 407 14.36 27.92 -15.84
N GLY A 408 15.44 27.55 -15.13
CA GLY A 408 15.96 28.35 -14.00
C GLY A 408 15.12 28.27 -12.74
N GLY A 409 14.23 27.26 -12.65
CA GLY A 409 13.40 27.00 -11.47
C GLY A 409 14.21 26.36 -10.33
N GLY A 410 14.08 26.90 -9.11
CA GLY A 410 14.75 26.31 -7.95
C GLY A 410 14.07 25.01 -7.47
N LEU A 411 14.78 24.21 -6.65
CA LEU A 411 14.27 22.99 -6.01
C LEU A 411 12.95 23.20 -5.23
N GLY A 412 12.68 24.43 -4.77
CA GLY A 412 11.43 24.77 -4.09
C GLY A 412 10.20 24.63 -5.00
N VAL A 413 10.28 25.07 -6.24
CA VAL A 413 9.20 24.93 -7.24
C VAL A 413 9.03 23.47 -7.63
N GLY A 414 10.16 22.75 -7.79
CA GLY A 414 10.16 21.31 -8.10
C GLY A 414 9.46 20.48 -7.02
N SER A 415 9.70 20.81 -5.76
CA SER A 415 9.02 20.11 -4.66
C SER A 415 7.51 20.32 -4.65
N ILE A 416 7.03 21.54 -4.96
CA ILE A 416 5.59 21.82 -5.10
C ILE A 416 4.99 21.03 -6.28
N ALA A 417 5.68 21.00 -7.43
CA ALA A 417 5.24 20.23 -8.60
C ALA A 417 5.13 18.72 -8.32
N LEU A 418 6.11 18.15 -7.60
CA LEU A 418 6.07 16.75 -7.19
C LEU A 418 4.92 16.44 -6.23
N MET A 419 4.73 17.30 -5.22
CA MET A 419 3.61 17.17 -4.28
C MET A 419 2.27 17.27 -5.02
N LEU A 420 2.17 18.21 -5.98
CA LEU A 420 0.98 18.35 -6.82
C LEU A 420 0.67 17.04 -7.58
N LEU A 421 1.67 16.47 -8.26
CA LEU A 421 1.52 15.21 -9.00
C LEU A 421 1.07 14.05 -8.09
N GLY A 422 1.49 14.03 -6.83
CA GLY A 422 1.09 13.00 -5.88
C GLY A 422 -0.29 13.20 -5.30
N THR A 423 -0.69 14.44 -4.98
CA THR A 423 -1.91 14.73 -4.20
C THR A 423 -3.16 14.97 -5.03
N GLN A 424 -3.03 15.53 -6.22
CA GLN A 424 -4.14 15.95 -7.08
C GLN A 424 -5.14 14.82 -7.40
N TRP A 425 -4.64 13.59 -7.58
CA TRP A 425 -5.47 12.44 -7.95
C TRP A 425 -6.42 12.03 -6.82
N TYR A 426 -5.96 12.10 -5.57
CA TYR A 426 -6.80 11.79 -4.41
C TYR A 426 -7.97 12.77 -4.31
N ILE A 427 -7.72 14.07 -4.51
CA ILE A 427 -8.77 15.08 -4.48
C ILE A 427 -9.72 14.85 -5.66
N LEU A 428 -9.19 14.67 -6.87
CA LEU A 428 -9.99 14.48 -8.08
C LEU A 428 -10.96 13.29 -7.95
N PHE A 429 -10.48 12.13 -7.55
CA PHE A 429 -11.32 10.93 -7.43
C PHE A 429 -12.39 11.07 -6.35
N ASN A 430 -12.04 11.66 -5.21
CA ASN A 430 -13.02 11.90 -4.15
C ASN A 430 -14.14 12.89 -4.59
N VAL A 431 -13.77 13.95 -5.32
CA VAL A 431 -14.73 14.90 -5.86
C VAL A 431 -15.63 14.25 -6.92
N ILE A 432 -15.06 13.45 -7.84
CA ILE A 432 -15.85 12.70 -8.83
C ILE A 432 -16.83 11.78 -8.13
N ALA A 433 -16.37 10.99 -7.16
CA ALA A 433 -17.22 10.06 -6.41
C ALA A 433 -18.33 10.78 -5.65
N GLY A 434 -18.01 11.89 -4.98
CA GLY A 434 -18.98 12.73 -4.30
C GLY A 434 -20.03 13.32 -5.26
N ALA A 435 -19.60 13.83 -6.41
CA ALA A 435 -20.51 14.41 -7.41
C ALA A 435 -21.42 13.35 -8.07
N MET A 436 -20.94 12.12 -8.23
CA MET A 436 -21.74 11.00 -8.76
C MET A 436 -22.78 10.47 -7.76
N SER A 437 -22.63 10.78 -6.47
CA SER A 437 -23.57 10.34 -5.42
C SER A 437 -24.74 11.29 -5.20
N ILE A 438 -24.71 12.48 -5.80
CA ILE A 438 -25.78 13.49 -5.76
C ILE A 438 -26.76 13.28 -6.93
#